data_770c2e9ec63fb50b4f5dcbb64365720a
#
_entry.id   770c2e9ec63fb50b4f5dcbb64365720a
#
_cell.length_a   1.000
_cell.length_b   1.000
_cell.length_c   1.000
_cell.angle_alpha   90.00
_cell.angle_beta   90.00
_cell.angle_gamma   90.00
#
_symmetry.space_group_name_H-M   'P 1'
#
loop_
_entity.id
_entity.type
_entity.pdbx_description
1 polymer ?
#
loop_
_entity_poly.entity_id
_entity_poly.type
_entity_poly.pdbx_seq_one_letter_code
_entity_poly.pdbx_strand_id
1 'polypeptide(L)'
;LIVQLLGAARIYAAEDPSYEKIALVYRAHGASLELLPLGADGIRSDALAATRASVLHITPYRSYPSNVTASAAKRREYIRWASEPGRYIVEDDFSSEFTVASKPEETVFSLAESGNVIYLNTFSQTVAPSLRMGYMVLSEKLAAQYAERIGFYSCTVPLFEQLVLAEL
;
A
#
# COMPACT_ATOMS: atom_id res chain seq x y z
N LEU A 1 -5.05 1.75 -10.77
CA LEU A 1 -3.70 1.39 -11.25
C LEU A 1 -3.22 0.05 -10.69
N ILE A 2 -3.30 -0.22 -9.36
CA ILE A 2 -2.80 -1.48 -8.74
C ILE A 2 -3.41 -2.73 -9.39
N VAL A 3 -4.75 -2.77 -9.54
CA VAL A 3 -5.44 -3.91 -10.17
C VAL A 3 -5.04 -4.08 -11.64
N GLN A 4 -4.81 -2.98 -12.34
CA GLN A 4 -4.35 -3.01 -13.74
C GLN A 4 -2.91 -3.50 -13.85
N LEU A 5 -2.05 -3.11 -12.90
CA LEU A 5 -0.65 -3.54 -12.85
C LEU A 5 -0.53 -5.03 -12.51
N LEU A 6 -1.19 -5.46 -11.43
CA LEU A 6 -1.02 -6.81 -10.88
C LEU A 6 -2.00 -7.84 -11.48
N GLY A 7 -3.15 -7.40 -11.98
CA GLY A 7 -4.19 -8.22 -12.61
C GLY A 7 -5.43 -8.46 -11.74
N ALA A 8 -6.62 -8.33 -12.32
CA ALA A 8 -7.92 -8.52 -11.65
C ALA A 8 -8.22 -10.00 -11.30
N ALA A 9 -7.56 -10.96 -11.96
CA ALA A 9 -7.73 -12.38 -11.67
C ALA A 9 -7.10 -12.82 -10.33
N ARG A 10 -6.31 -11.97 -9.70
CA ARG A 10 -5.74 -12.22 -8.37
C ARG A 10 -6.76 -12.05 -7.27
N ILE A 11 -6.55 -12.76 -6.17
CA ILE A 11 -7.26 -12.51 -4.93
C ILE A 11 -6.46 -11.46 -4.15
N TYR A 12 -7.12 -10.38 -3.81
CA TYR A 12 -6.60 -9.31 -2.98
C TYR A 12 -7.06 -9.52 -1.54
N ALA A 13 -6.32 -9.03 -0.58
CA ALA A 13 -6.74 -8.96 0.81
C ALA A 13 -6.51 -7.54 1.35
N ALA A 14 -7.37 -7.11 2.26
CA ALA A 14 -7.23 -5.86 2.99
C ALA A 14 -7.55 -6.08 4.47
N GLU A 15 -7.11 -5.17 5.31
CA GLU A 15 -7.40 -5.13 6.74
C GLU A 15 -8.90 -4.98 7.01
N ASP A 16 -9.39 -5.56 8.12
CA ASP A 16 -10.75 -5.39 8.63
C ASP A 16 -10.72 -5.09 10.14
N PRO A 17 -11.17 -3.91 10.57
CA PRO A 17 -11.68 -2.80 9.76
C PRO A 17 -10.58 -2.05 9.00
N SER A 18 -10.93 -1.46 7.87
CA SER A 18 -10.07 -0.56 7.09
C SER A 18 -10.86 0.60 6.51
N TYR A 19 -10.19 1.50 5.82
CA TYR A 19 -10.86 2.56 5.07
C TYR A 19 -11.75 1.95 3.97
N GLU A 20 -13.06 2.10 4.11
CA GLU A 20 -14.07 1.45 3.27
C GLU A 20 -13.81 1.60 1.77
N LYS A 21 -13.30 2.76 1.34
CA LYS A 21 -13.03 3.01 -0.09
C LYS A 21 -11.98 2.06 -0.69
N ILE A 22 -11.08 1.51 0.12
CA ILE A 22 -10.12 0.49 -0.36
C ILE A 22 -10.89 -0.70 -0.91
N ALA A 23 -11.82 -1.24 -0.13
CA ALA A 23 -12.64 -2.37 -0.54
C ALA A 23 -13.51 -2.06 -1.76
N LEU A 24 -14.14 -0.88 -1.77
CA LEU A 24 -15.00 -0.44 -2.86
C LEU A 24 -14.21 -0.31 -4.18
N VAL A 25 -13.01 0.27 -4.14
CA VAL A 25 -12.13 0.43 -5.31
C VAL A 25 -11.72 -0.92 -5.88
N TYR A 26 -11.27 -1.88 -5.05
CA TYR A 26 -10.91 -3.21 -5.53
C TYR A 26 -12.09 -3.91 -6.20
N ARG A 27 -13.25 -3.92 -5.57
CA ARG A 27 -14.48 -4.52 -6.11
C ARG A 27 -14.94 -3.86 -7.41
N ALA A 28 -14.88 -2.53 -7.48
CA ALA A 28 -15.25 -1.77 -8.68
C ALA A 28 -14.36 -2.10 -9.89
N HIS A 29 -13.13 -2.57 -9.65
CA HIS A 29 -12.20 -3.02 -10.69
C HIS A 29 -12.27 -4.54 -10.95
N GLY A 30 -13.29 -5.23 -10.44
CA GLY A 30 -13.51 -6.65 -10.67
C GLY A 30 -12.57 -7.58 -9.91
N ALA A 31 -11.83 -7.08 -8.92
CA ALA A 31 -10.94 -7.90 -8.11
C ALA A 31 -11.71 -8.62 -6.98
N SER A 32 -11.40 -9.90 -6.77
CA SER A 32 -11.83 -10.62 -5.57
C SER A 32 -11.10 -10.08 -4.35
N LEU A 33 -11.82 -9.79 -3.26
CA LEU A 33 -11.25 -9.22 -2.04
C LEU A 33 -11.64 -10.03 -0.80
N GLU A 34 -10.64 -10.47 -0.06
CA GLU A 34 -10.76 -11.02 1.29
C GLU A 34 -10.52 -9.90 2.31
N LEU A 35 -11.31 -9.87 3.38
CA LEU A 35 -11.12 -8.95 4.50
C LEU A 35 -10.52 -9.74 5.66
N LEU A 36 -9.34 -9.31 6.13
CA LEU A 36 -8.58 -10.01 7.15
C LEU A 36 -8.67 -9.24 8.48
N PRO A 37 -9.16 -9.89 9.56
CA PRO A 37 -9.36 -9.22 10.83
C PRO A 37 -8.06 -8.70 11.43
N LEU A 38 -8.10 -7.45 11.92
CA LEU A 38 -7.03 -6.85 12.67
C LEU A 38 -6.97 -7.40 14.11
N GLY A 39 -5.74 -7.60 14.59
CA GLY A 39 -5.42 -7.79 15.99
C GLY A 39 -4.88 -6.51 16.63
N ALA A 40 -4.19 -6.65 17.74
CA ALA A 40 -3.64 -5.52 18.49
C ALA A 40 -2.47 -4.82 17.77
N ASP A 41 -1.78 -5.51 16.87
CA ASP A 41 -0.54 -5.05 16.23
C ASP A 41 -0.52 -5.26 14.71
N GLY A 42 -1.67 -5.34 14.07
CA GLY A 42 -1.85 -5.58 12.63
C GLY A 42 -2.77 -6.76 12.35
N ILE A 43 -2.76 -7.29 11.14
CA ILE A 43 -3.58 -8.44 10.75
C ILE A 43 -3.25 -9.65 11.63
N ARG A 44 -4.28 -10.35 12.10
CA ARG A 44 -4.10 -11.57 12.89
C ARG A 44 -3.28 -12.60 12.12
N SER A 45 -2.30 -13.22 12.78
CA SER A 45 -1.38 -14.17 12.14
C SER A 45 -2.08 -15.42 11.59
N ASP A 46 -3.14 -15.89 12.28
CA ASP A 46 -3.94 -17.01 11.81
C ASP A 46 -4.72 -16.67 10.52
N ALA A 47 -5.27 -15.46 10.43
CA ALA A 47 -5.95 -14.98 9.23
C ALA A 47 -4.97 -14.77 8.07
N LEU A 48 -3.78 -14.20 8.35
CA LEU A 48 -2.73 -14.01 7.35
C LEU A 48 -2.19 -15.36 6.81
N ALA A 49 -2.07 -16.37 7.66
CA ALA A 49 -1.63 -17.71 7.25
C ALA A 49 -2.70 -18.46 6.44
N ALA A 50 -3.99 -18.22 6.70
CA ALA A 50 -5.10 -18.92 6.07
C ALA A 50 -5.57 -18.26 4.75
N THR A 51 -5.19 -17.01 4.46
CA THR A 51 -5.66 -16.31 3.27
C THR A 51 -5.14 -16.93 1.98
N ARG A 52 -6.01 -16.95 0.96
CA ARG A 52 -5.68 -17.34 -0.42
C ARG A 52 -5.21 -16.16 -1.26
N ALA A 53 -5.18 -14.97 -0.68
CA ALA A 53 -4.76 -13.77 -1.40
C ALA A 53 -3.31 -13.86 -1.88
N SER A 54 -3.05 -13.26 -3.02
CA SER A 54 -1.71 -13.04 -3.55
C SER A 54 -1.29 -11.57 -3.54
N VAL A 55 -2.20 -10.66 -3.15
CA VAL A 55 -1.92 -9.24 -2.94
C VAL A 55 -2.50 -8.82 -1.62
N LEU A 56 -1.68 -8.29 -0.74
CA LEU A 56 -2.06 -7.82 0.60
C LEU A 56 -1.97 -6.29 0.64
N HIS A 57 -3.11 -5.62 0.83
CA HIS A 57 -3.16 -4.18 1.06
C HIS A 57 -3.19 -3.92 2.57
N ILE A 58 -2.16 -3.25 3.05
CA ILE A 58 -1.98 -2.92 4.47
C ILE A 58 -1.83 -1.42 4.67
N THR A 59 -2.26 -0.95 5.83
CA THR A 59 -2.03 0.41 6.33
C THR A 59 -1.27 0.28 7.65
N PRO A 60 0.07 0.10 7.60
CA PRO A 60 0.82 -0.35 8.78
C PRO A 60 0.98 0.72 9.86
N TYR A 61 0.64 1.98 9.56
CA TYR A 61 0.78 3.10 10.49
C TYR A 61 -0.57 3.74 10.75
N ARG A 62 -1.09 3.57 11.98
CA ARG A 62 -2.37 4.13 12.43
C ARG A 62 -3.54 3.83 11.49
N SER A 63 -3.73 2.54 11.14
CA SER A 63 -4.80 2.07 10.25
C SER A 63 -6.17 2.64 10.65
N TYR A 64 -6.82 3.33 9.72
CA TYR A 64 -8.15 3.89 9.97
C TYR A 64 -9.24 2.83 9.72
N PRO A 65 -10.27 2.72 10.58
CA PRO A 65 -10.59 3.53 11.76
C PRO A 65 -10.01 2.99 13.08
N SER A 66 -9.30 1.86 13.05
CA SER A 66 -8.86 1.13 14.24
C SER A 66 -7.73 1.83 15.01
N ASN A 67 -6.98 2.69 14.35
CA ASN A 67 -5.75 3.31 14.83
C ASN A 67 -4.63 2.30 15.20
N VAL A 68 -4.75 1.06 14.74
CA VAL A 68 -3.74 0.01 14.94
C VAL A 68 -2.49 0.36 14.15
N THR A 69 -1.33 0.21 14.79
CA THR A 69 -0.02 0.31 14.14
C THR A 69 0.66 -1.05 14.17
N ALA A 70 1.14 -1.49 13.02
CA ALA A 70 1.82 -2.77 12.90
C ALA A 70 3.16 -2.74 13.63
N SER A 71 3.36 -3.67 14.56
CA SER A 71 4.62 -3.83 15.28
C SER A 71 5.76 -4.18 14.30
N ALA A 72 7.02 -3.95 14.70
CA ALA A 72 8.17 -4.37 13.90
C ALA A 72 8.16 -5.88 13.61
N ALA A 73 7.68 -6.70 14.55
CA ALA A 73 7.52 -8.14 14.36
C ALA A 73 6.46 -8.43 13.29
N LYS A 74 5.34 -7.71 13.31
CA LYS A 74 4.25 -7.85 12.34
C LYS A 74 4.67 -7.41 10.94
N ARG A 75 5.40 -6.30 10.80
CA ARG A 75 5.95 -5.88 9.51
C ARG A 75 6.87 -6.94 8.90
N ARG A 76 7.72 -7.57 9.71
CA ARG A 76 8.55 -8.71 9.27
C ARG A 76 7.71 -9.95 8.90
N GLU A 77 6.59 -10.18 9.57
CA GLU A 77 5.65 -11.25 9.22
C GLU A 77 5.02 -11.00 7.84
N TYR A 78 4.60 -9.77 7.55
CA TYR A 78 4.11 -9.39 6.23
C TYR A 78 5.16 -9.61 5.13
N ILE A 79 6.41 -9.21 5.38
CA ILE A 79 7.51 -9.42 4.45
C ILE A 79 7.75 -10.92 4.19
N ARG A 80 7.76 -11.75 5.24
CA ARG A 80 7.87 -13.20 5.07
C ARG A 80 6.71 -13.78 4.27
N TRP A 81 5.48 -13.33 4.55
CA TRP A 81 4.32 -13.73 3.76
C TRP A 81 4.49 -13.37 2.28
N ALA A 82 4.99 -12.20 1.99
CA ALA A 82 5.21 -11.73 0.63
C ALA A 82 6.44 -12.35 -0.05
N SER A 83 7.33 -13.01 0.68
CA SER A 83 8.50 -13.69 0.09
C SER A 83 8.12 -14.92 -0.75
N GLU A 84 6.90 -15.43 -0.61
CA GLU A 84 6.39 -16.48 -1.46
C GLU A 84 6.22 -16.01 -2.91
N PRO A 85 6.55 -16.84 -3.90
CA PRO A 85 6.45 -16.48 -5.30
C PRO A 85 5.04 -16.01 -5.71
N GLY A 86 4.97 -14.89 -6.40
CA GLY A 86 3.72 -14.32 -6.90
C GLY A 86 2.90 -13.55 -5.90
N ARG A 87 3.37 -13.37 -4.66
CA ARG A 87 2.74 -12.52 -3.65
C ARG A 87 3.28 -11.09 -3.69
N TYR A 88 2.43 -10.13 -3.35
CA TYR A 88 2.73 -8.70 -3.33
C TYR A 88 2.13 -8.05 -2.10
N ILE A 89 2.76 -6.97 -1.64
CA ILE A 89 2.21 -6.07 -0.65
C ILE A 89 1.96 -4.71 -1.30
N VAL A 90 0.83 -4.11 -0.98
CA VAL A 90 0.54 -2.70 -1.18
C VAL A 90 0.56 -2.04 0.20
N GLU A 91 1.60 -1.27 0.47
CA GLU A 91 1.76 -0.51 1.69
C GLU A 91 1.18 0.89 1.48
N ASP A 92 0.02 1.15 2.07
CA ASP A 92 -0.64 2.46 2.04
C ASP A 92 -0.24 3.26 3.27
N ASP A 93 0.69 4.19 3.08
CA ASP A 93 1.26 5.00 4.13
C ASP A 93 0.81 6.45 4.00
N PHE A 94 -0.24 6.81 4.71
CA PHE A 94 -0.75 8.18 4.72
C PHE A 94 -0.33 8.97 5.96
N SER A 95 0.43 8.39 6.90
CA SER A 95 0.59 8.98 8.22
C SER A 95 1.94 8.76 8.92
N SER A 96 2.87 8.00 8.36
CA SER A 96 4.18 7.72 9.01
C SER A 96 5.01 8.97 9.27
N GLU A 97 4.88 9.98 8.41
CA GLU A 97 5.60 11.26 8.54
C GLU A 97 5.18 12.09 9.77
N PHE A 98 4.00 11.79 10.35
CA PHE A 98 3.46 12.46 11.55
C PHE A 98 3.72 11.69 12.83
N THR A 99 4.80 10.94 12.91
CA THR A 99 5.17 10.24 14.13
C THR A 99 5.84 11.18 15.12
N VAL A 100 5.44 11.06 16.41
CA VAL A 100 6.06 11.77 17.53
C VAL A 100 7.33 11.05 18.00
N ALA A 101 7.64 9.91 17.40
CA ALA A 101 8.82 9.13 17.73
C ALA A 101 10.10 9.86 17.35
N SER A 102 11.12 9.75 18.17
CA SER A 102 12.44 10.35 17.93
C SER A 102 13.21 9.74 16.75
N LYS A 103 12.73 8.61 16.23
CA LYS A 103 13.30 7.92 15.07
C LYS A 103 12.16 7.60 14.07
N PRO A 104 12.35 7.91 12.78
CA PRO A 104 11.41 7.49 11.74
C PRO A 104 11.23 5.97 11.75
N GLU A 105 10.01 5.51 11.56
CA GLU A 105 9.76 4.08 11.42
C GLU A 105 10.19 3.61 10.03
N GLU A 106 10.85 2.45 9.99
CA GLU A 106 11.21 1.82 8.72
C GLU A 106 9.96 1.25 8.06
N THR A 107 9.74 1.60 6.79
CA THR A 107 8.60 1.11 6.02
C THR A 107 8.77 -0.37 5.68
N VAL A 108 7.66 -1.06 5.39
CA VAL A 108 7.70 -2.43 4.86
C VAL A 108 8.46 -2.46 3.54
N PHE A 109 8.28 -1.41 2.73
CA PHE A 109 9.01 -1.25 1.46
C PHE A 109 10.52 -1.17 1.66
N SER A 110 10.99 -0.37 2.63
CA SER A 110 12.43 -0.21 2.89
C SER A 110 13.09 -1.47 3.48
N LEU A 111 12.30 -2.30 4.16
CA LEU A 111 12.77 -3.54 4.78
C LEU A 111 12.71 -4.74 3.82
N ALA A 112 11.95 -4.67 2.72
CA ALA A 112 11.72 -5.78 1.82
C ALA A 112 12.75 -5.83 0.70
N GLU A 113 13.54 -6.90 0.61
CA GLU A 113 14.55 -7.10 -0.43
C GLU A 113 13.98 -7.74 -1.71
N SER A 114 12.78 -8.30 -1.65
CA SER A 114 12.17 -9.11 -2.73
C SER A 114 11.64 -8.30 -3.92
N GLY A 115 11.54 -6.97 -3.79
CA GLY A 115 11.05 -6.08 -4.84
C GLY A 115 9.56 -6.26 -5.20
N ASN A 116 8.78 -6.87 -4.32
CA ASN A 116 7.35 -7.15 -4.50
C ASN A 116 6.44 -6.32 -3.56
N VAL A 117 7.00 -5.30 -2.92
CA VAL A 117 6.25 -4.30 -2.16
C VAL A 117 6.04 -3.07 -3.04
N ILE A 118 4.82 -2.57 -3.06
CA ILE A 118 4.41 -1.31 -3.69
C ILE A 118 4.12 -0.34 -2.55
N TYR A 119 4.85 0.77 -2.51
CA TYR A 119 4.63 1.80 -1.49
C TYR A 119 3.76 2.93 -2.05
N LEU A 120 2.74 3.32 -1.32
CA LEU A 120 1.85 4.43 -1.64
C LEU A 120 1.93 5.49 -0.56
N ASN A 121 1.99 6.75 -0.96
CA ASN A 121 1.88 7.87 -0.04
C ASN A 121 1.21 9.07 -0.73
N THR A 122 0.84 10.08 0.06
CA THR A 122 0.11 11.26 -0.40
C THR A 122 0.66 12.56 0.18
N PHE A 123 0.70 13.61 -0.61
CA PHE A 123 1.03 14.95 -0.15
C PHE A 123 -0.15 15.69 0.50
N SER A 124 -1.32 15.05 0.56
CA SER A 124 -2.53 15.69 1.10
C SER A 124 -2.43 16.05 2.58
N GLN A 125 -1.60 15.36 3.34
CA GLN A 125 -1.39 15.67 4.77
C GLN A 125 -0.11 16.47 5.01
N THR A 126 0.95 16.22 4.26
CA THR A 126 2.26 16.84 4.46
C THR A 126 2.34 18.25 3.89
N VAL A 127 1.66 18.52 2.79
CA VAL A 127 1.68 19.83 2.12
C VAL A 127 0.31 20.49 2.19
N ALA A 128 -0.67 20.03 1.44
CA ALA A 128 -2.03 20.55 1.46
C ALA A 128 -3.06 19.56 0.90
N PRO A 129 -4.23 19.40 1.53
CA PRO A 129 -5.30 18.52 1.03
C PRO A 129 -5.81 18.87 -0.37
N SER A 130 -5.71 20.15 -0.76
CA SER A 130 -6.13 20.65 -2.07
C SER A 130 -5.26 20.19 -3.23
N LEU A 131 -4.01 19.83 -2.99
CA LEU A 131 -3.08 19.36 -4.04
C LEU A 131 -3.53 18.07 -4.71
N ARG A 132 -4.25 17.21 -4.01
CA ARG A 132 -4.76 15.93 -4.55
C ARG A 132 -3.70 15.07 -5.23
N MET A 133 -2.47 15.14 -4.78
CA MET A 133 -1.34 14.38 -5.29
C MET A 133 -0.93 13.27 -4.32
N GLY A 134 -0.54 12.17 -4.89
CA GLY A 134 0.12 11.06 -4.20
C GLY A 134 1.15 10.43 -5.13
N TYR A 135 1.97 9.58 -4.58
CA TYR A 135 3.00 8.89 -5.34
C TYR A 135 3.04 7.40 -5.00
N MET A 136 3.59 6.65 -5.92
CA MET A 136 3.79 5.22 -5.81
C MET A 136 5.27 4.91 -6.07
N VAL A 137 5.91 4.20 -5.15
CA VAL A 137 7.28 3.71 -5.32
C VAL A 137 7.24 2.24 -5.68
N LEU A 138 7.93 1.90 -6.74
CA LEU A 138 7.98 0.56 -7.32
C LEU A 138 9.44 0.09 -7.38
N SER A 139 9.65 -1.23 -7.25
CA SER A 139 10.92 -1.83 -7.66
C SER A 139 11.13 -1.67 -9.16
N GLU A 140 12.37 -1.74 -9.64
CA GLU A 140 12.70 -1.65 -11.07
C GLU A 140 11.88 -2.64 -11.92
N LYS A 141 11.70 -3.86 -11.43
CA LYS A 141 10.89 -4.89 -12.10
C LYS A 141 9.41 -4.46 -12.22
N LEU A 142 8.83 -3.94 -11.16
CA LEU A 142 7.44 -3.47 -11.19
C LEU A 142 7.30 -2.18 -11.99
N ALA A 143 8.28 -1.31 -11.98
CA ALA A 143 8.32 -0.10 -12.81
C ALA A 143 8.36 -0.45 -14.31
N ALA A 144 9.15 -1.45 -14.71
CA ALA A 144 9.15 -1.94 -16.08
C ALA A 144 7.79 -2.53 -16.49
N GLN A 145 7.16 -3.33 -15.62
CA GLN A 145 5.81 -3.85 -15.86
C GLN A 145 4.76 -2.74 -15.93
N TYR A 146 4.90 -1.70 -15.10
CA TYR A 146 4.03 -0.52 -15.14
C TYR A 146 4.14 0.18 -16.51
N ALA A 147 5.36 0.45 -16.96
CA ALA A 147 5.60 1.10 -18.24
C ALA A 147 5.00 0.29 -19.41
N GLU A 148 5.17 -1.02 -19.40
CA GLU A 148 4.66 -1.91 -20.46
C GLU A 148 3.12 -1.99 -20.44
N ARG A 149 2.49 -2.17 -19.28
CA ARG A 149 1.05 -2.48 -19.18
C ARG A 149 0.16 -1.26 -19.12
N ILE A 150 0.59 -0.23 -18.43
CA ILE A 150 -0.24 0.93 -18.08
C ILE A 150 0.46 2.28 -18.30
N GLY A 151 1.69 2.28 -18.86
CA GLY A 151 2.44 3.50 -19.15
C GLY A 151 1.79 4.42 -20.21
N PHE A 152 0.77 3.94 -20.92
CA PHE A 152 -0.02 4.75 -21.86
C PHE A 152 -0.99 5.72 -21.17
N TYR A 153 -1.24 5.58 -19.87
CA TYR A 153 -2.05 6.55 -19.14
C TYR A 153 -1.27 7.85 -18.94
N SER A 154 -1.90 8.96 -19.27
CA SER A 154 -1.34 10.27 -18.92
C SER A 154 -1.40 10.50 -17.43
N CYS A 155 -0.38 11.17 -16.89
CA CYS A 155 -0.42 11.64 -15.51
C CYS A 155 -1.58 12.66 -15.35
N THR A 156 -2.44 12.41 -14.39
CA THR A 156 -3.60 13.29 -14.10
C THR A 156 -3.27 14.44 -13.15
N VAL A 157 -2.05 14.46 -12.60
CA VAL A 157 -1.58 15.56 -11.75
C VAL A 157 -1.20 16.73 -12.66
N PRO A 158 -1.76 17.93 -12.47
CA PRO A 158 -1.43 19.08 -13.28
C PRO A 158 0.05 19.46 -13.18
N LEU A 159 0.65 19.89 -14.28
CA LEU A 159 2.07 20.22 -14.33
C LEU A 159 2.44 21.37 -13.38
N PHE A 160 1.54 22.34 -13.22
CA PHE A 160 1.78 23.48 -12.33
C PHE A 160 1.99 23.05 -10.88
N GLU A 161 1.12 22.16 -10.37
CA GLU A 161 1.23 21.63 -9.01
C GLU A 161 2.50 20.77 -8.84
N GLN A 162 2.91 20.02 -9.88
CA GLN A 162 4.17 19.29 -9.85
C GLN A 162 5.37 20.22 -9.74
N LEU A 163 5.38 21.33 -10.49
CA LEU A 163 6.45 22.34 -10.43
C LEU A 163 6.49 23.03 -9.06
N VAL A 164 5.33 23.42 -8.53
CA VAL A 164 5.26 24.03 -7.18
C VAL A 164 5.81 23.07 -6.13
N LEU A 165 5.46 21.80 -6.20
CA LEU A 165 5.96 20.79 -5.24
C LEU A 165 7.48 20.58 -5.35
N ALA A 166 8.05 20.71 -6.55
CA ALA A 166 9.48 20.55 -6.77
C ALA A 166 10.32 21.71 -6.22
N GLU A 167 9.71 22.89 -5.98
CA GLU A 167 10.36 24.09 -5.42
C GLU A 167 10.23 24.18 -3.88
N LEU A 168 9.42 23.30 -3.24
CA LEU A 168 9.25 23.25 -1.78
C LEU A 168 10.34 22.39 -1.12
#